data_6e1f07385c0650a6fa5a90e15745ac90
#
_entry.id   6e1f07385c0650a6fa5a90e15745ac90
#
_cell.length_a   1.000
_cell.length_b   1.000
_cell.length_c   1.000
_cell.angle_alpha   90.00
_cell.angle_beta   90.00
_cell.angle_gamma   90.00
#
_symmetry.space_group_name_H-M   'P 1'
#
loop_
_entity.id
_entity.type
_entity.pdbx_description
1 polymer ?
#
loop_
_entity_poly.entity_id
_entity_poly.type
_entity_poly.pdbx_seq_one_letter_code
_entity_poly.pdbx_strand_id
1 'polypeptide(L)'
;MVQTKTLKIRIYATEEQSKKFQELTMAYRNAENFISQYIFDHDCDTNFYRVCKEVYYQIREQFKLKSQISQACVKEVISRYSTVDTQLRQKPFHYRENGKTYKVKRDSSWLLKPLKFKRLTATLVINKDWSFTKGKISLLTMGKRELCVYDHNIVERFLQEGYVLGSGKLVCHRKGKKLLWFLHVAVTKEIPDFDRKNPSAIVGVDQGLRFLITAYDGKKTIFVSGKPIAKKRAHYAKLRARLQAKGTKSAKRLLKKLAGRETRWMTNVNHQLSKALVTEYGANAVFALEDLTGVSFDERNLKQTKDAKRELRPWTFHQFEQFLQYKAEAVGAKFLKVSAKYTSQRCPYCGKIDKTQRDHDLHEYHCTCGCRMNDDRVAAINLQELGRRYISGEDDPKILKE
;
A
#
# COMPACT_ATOMS: atom_id res chain seq x y z
N MET A 1 0.25 16.76 -11.30
CA MET A 1 0.10 16.06 -9.98
C MET A 1 1.44 15.98 -9.24
N VAL A 2 1.41 15.83 -7.88
CA VAL A 2 2.64 15.64 -7.08
C VAL A 2 2.70 14.20 -6.57
N GLN A 3 3.73 13.46 -6.96
CA GLN A 3 3.99 12.13 -6.42
C GLN A 3 4.86 12.22 -5.17
N THR A 4 4.45 11.54 -4.10
CA THR A 4 5.23 11.40 -2.86
C THR A 4 5.68 9.97 -2.66
N LYS A 5 6.97 9.77 -2.40
CA LYS A 5 7.57 8.47 -2.04
C LYS A 5 8.33 8.59 -0.72
N THR A 6 8.65 7.45 -0.12
CA THR A 6 9.55 7.39 1.04
C THR A 6 10.90 6.82 0.63
N LEU A 7 11.91 7.67 0.67
CA LEU A 7 13.31 7.28 0.50
C LEU A 7 13.87 6.78 1.83
N LYS A 8 14.41 5.57 1.86
CA LYS A 8 15.01 4.96 3.06
C LYS A 8 16.53 5.03 2.99
N ILE A 9 17.10 6.00 3.67
CA ILE A 9 18.55 6.21 3.72
C ILE A 9 19.13 5.42 4.88
N ARG A 10 20.04 4.49 4.60
CA ARG A 10 20.80 3.79 5.63
C ARG A 10 21.83 4.74 6.25
N ILE A 11 21.86 4.81 7.59
CA ILE A 11 22.84 5.59 8.35
C ILE A 11 23.81 4.62 9.03
N TYR A 12 25.09 4.82 8.83
CA TYR A 12 26.17 4.08 9.46
C TYR A 12 26.65 4.84 10.70
N ALA A 13 25.93 4.66 11.81
CA ALA A 13 26.22 5.31 13.07
C ALA A 13 27.26 4.53 13.87
N THR A 14 28.18 5.24 14.53
CA THR A 14 29.06 4.67 15.55
C THR A 14 28.27 4.29 16.80
N GLU A 15 28.87 3.60 17.75
CA GLU A 15 28.20 3.22 19.01
C GLU A 15 27.79 4.47 19.82
N GLU A 16 28.64 5.47 19.86
CA GLU A 16 28.37 6.74 20.52
C GLU A 16 27.18 7.48 19.86
N GLN A 17 27.22 7.61 18.53
CA GLN A 17 26.12 8.21 17.76
C GLN A 17 24.82 7.43 17.95
N SER A 18 24.89 6.10 17.96
CA SER A 18 23.73 5.23 18.19
C SER A 18 23.10 5.45 19.57
N LYS A 19 23.89 5.68 20.63
CA LYS A 19 23.39 6.05 21.95
C LYS A 19 22.66 7.39 21.91
N LYS A 20 23.24 8.43 21.30
CA LYS A 20 22.61 9.76 21.14
C LYS A 20 21.29 9.68 20.36
N PHE A 21 21.21 8.84 19.33
CA PHE A 21 19.97 8.61 18.59
C PHE A 21 18.92 7.85 19.41
N GLN A 22 19.34 6.92 20.26
CA GLN A 22 18.42 6.26 21.20
C GLN A 22 17.86 7.27 22.21
N GLU A 23 18.68 8.10 22.79
CA GLU A 23 18.27 9.16 23.73
C GLU A 23 17.23 10.08 23.09
N LEU A 24 17.50 10.60 21.88
CA LEU A 24 16.57 11.43 21.13
C LEU A 24 15.25 10.71 20.87
N THR A 25 15.29 9.48 20.33
CA THR A 25 14.08 8.75 19.98
C THR A 25 13.28 8.27 21.20
N MET A 26 13.92 8.04 22.33
CA MET A 26 13.26 7.77 23.61
C MET A 26 12.58 9.02 24.18
N ALA A 27 13.26 10.16 24.17
CA ALA A 27 12.70 11.44 24.58
C ALA A 27 11.49 11.83 23.71
N TYR A 28 11.62 11.67 22.40
CA TYR A 28 10.55 11.93 21.42
C TYR A 28 9.31 11.03 21.69
N ARG A 29 9.50 9.73 21.84
CA ARG A 29 8.40 8.81 22.17
C ARG A 29 7.71 9.15 23.50
N ASN A 30 8.48 9.55 24.51
CA ASN A 30 7.93 9.93 25.80
C ASN A 30 7.11 11.23 25.67
N ALA A 31 7.58 12.19 24.90
CA ALA A 31 6.84 13.40 24.55
C ALA A 31 5.56 13.08 23.74
N GLU A 32 5.63 12.16 22.76
CA GLU A 32 4.43 11.70 22.02
C GLU A 32 3.37 11.14 22.98
N ASN A 33 3.76 10.33 23.96
CA ASN A 33 2.82 9.76 24.94
C ASN A 33 2.27 10.83 25.90
N PHE A 34 3.07 11.81 26.30
CA PHE A 34 2.64 12.96 27.09
C PHE A 34 1.58 13.79 26.34
N ILE A 35 1.88 14.16 25.07
CA ILE A 35 0.93 14.90 24.22
C ILE A 35 -0.33 14.09 23.97
N SER A 36 -0.19 12.78 23.77
CA SER A 36 -1.34 11.88 23.55
C SER A 36 -2.26 11.82 24.77
N GLN A 37 -1.71 11.83 26.00
CA GLN A 37 -2.49 11.91 27.22
C GLN A 37 -3.22 13.26 27.28
N TYR A 38 -2.52 14.37 27.03
CA TYR A 38 -3.11 15.69 27.01
C TYR A 38 -4.30 15.78 26.04
N ILE A 39 -4.13 15.33 24.78
CA ILE A 39 -5.19 15.35 23.77
C ILE A 39 -6.39 14.48 24.20
N PHE A 40 -6.14 13.31 24.78
CA PHE A 40 -7.19 12.43 25.26
C PHE A 40 -8.00 13.07 26.41
N ASP A 41 -7.33 13.73 27.35
CA ASP A 41 -7.95 14.39 28.51
C ASP A 41 -8.69 15.69 28.14
N HIS A 42 -8.51 16.19 26.87
CA HIS A 42 -9.16 17.39 26.32
C HIS A 42 -10.02 17.04 25.10
N ASP A 43 -10.92 16.07 25.26
CA ASP A 43 -11.94 15.66 24.28
C ASP A 43 -11.37 15.34 22.88
N CYS A 44 -10.16 14.83 22.83
CA CYS A 44 -9.44 14.51 21.60
C CYS A 44 -9.31 15.74 20.66
N ASP A 45 -9.09 16.94 21.22
CA ASP A 45 -8.83 18.14 20.42
C ASP A 45 -7.57 18.00 19.58
N THR A 46 -7.73 18.10 18.27
CA THR A 46 -6.66 17.99 17.28
C THR A 46 -6.30 19.35 16.65
N ASN A 47 -6.71 20.46 17.24
CA ASN A 47 -6.30 21.78 16.77
C ASN A 47 -4.84 22.05 17.15
N PHE A 48 -3.96 22.12 16.12
CA PHE A 48 -2.53 22.27 16.33
C PHE A 48 -2.16 23.48 17.18
N TYR A 49 -2.78 24.62 16.94
CA TYR A 49 -2.44 25.87 17.64
C TYR A 49 -2.81 25.81 19.13
N ARG A 50 -3.99 25.27 19.46
CA ARG A 50 -4.42 25.11 20.84
C ARG A 50 -3.53 24.13 21.59
N VAL A 51 -3.38 22.91 21.04
CA VAL A 51 -2.53 21.88 21.67
C VAL A 51 -1.09 22.35 21.80
N CYS A 52 -0.51 22.97 20.76
CA CYS A 52 0.87 23.43 20.79
C CYS A 52 1.08 24.53 21.83
N LYS A 53 0.14 25.47 21.99
CA LYS A 53 0.22 26.53 23.00
C LYS A 53 0.40 25.96 24.41
N GLU A 54 -0.36 24.93 24.75
CA GLU A 54 -0.37 24.35 26.08
C GLU A 54 0.84 23.42 26.35
N VAL A 55 1.20 22.55 25.37
CA VAL A 55 2.19 21.51 25.62
C VAL A 55 3.63 21.87 25.21
N TYR A 56 3.83 22.89 24.36
CA TYR A 56 5.12 23.16 23.72
C TYR A 56 6.26 23.42 24.70
N TYR A 57 6.05 24.30 25.66
CA TYR A 57 7.08 24.65 26.66
C TYR A 57 7.32 23.48 27.62
N GLN A 58 6.27 22.78 28.02
CA GLN A 58 6.35 21.62 28.91
C GLN A 58 7.19 20.49 28.28
N ILE A 59 6.95 20.14 26.99
CA ILE A 59 7.72 19.08 26.32
C ILE A 59 9.18 19.50 26.09
N ARG A 60 9.45 20.79 25.85
CA ARG A 60 10.81 21.28 25.73
C ARG A 60 11.57 21.23 27.03
N GLU A 61 10.95 21.55 28.11
CA GLU A 61 11.55 21.53 29.45
C GLU A 61 11.75 20.10 29.97
N GLN A 62 10.68 19.29 29.92
CA GLN A 62 10.69 17.95 30.49
C GLN A 62 11.50 16.95 29.67
N PHE A 63 11.38 16.99 28.34
CA PHE A 63 12.04 16.02 27.45
C PHE A 63 13.26 16.60 26.73
N LYS A 64 13.65 17.86 26.98
CA LYS A 64 14.80 18.55 26.39
C LYS A 64 14.81 18.55 24.85
N LEU A 65 13.64 18.44 24.20
CA LEU A 65 13.54 18.47 22.74
C LEU A 65 13.78 19.87 22.17
N LYS A 66 14.46 19.95 21.03
CA LYS A 66 14.69 21.22 20.33
C LYS A 66 13.38 21.71 19.68
N SER A 67 13.28 23.01 19.43
CA SER A 67 12.06 23.71 18.99
C SER A 67 11.34 23.02 17.83
N GLN A 68 12.01 22.76 16.70
CA GLN A 68 11.40 22.15 15.51
C GLN A 68 10.97 20.70 15.77
N ILE A 69 11.81 19.95 16.49
CA ILE A 69 11.50 18.54 16.86
C ILE A 69 10.26 18.51 17.77
N SER A 70 10.11 19.47 18.70
CA SER A 70 8.92 19.58 19.56
C SER A 70 7.65 19.84 18.75
N GLN A 71 7.69 20.80 17.82
CA GLN A 71 6.54 21.09 16.94
C GLN A 71 6.21 19.90 16.03
N ALA A 72 7.23 19.21 15.50
CA ALA A 72 7.05 17.99 14.70
C ALA A 72 6.40 16.88 15.53
N CYS A 73 6.75 16.74 16.81
CA CYS A 73 6.16 15.78 17.74
C CYS A 73 4.67 16.05 17.95
N VAL A 74 4.28 17.31 18.20
CA VAL A 74 2.86 17.70 18.34
C VAL A 74 2.07 17.36 17.06
N LYS A 75 2.59 17.76 15.89
CA LYS A 75 1.96 17.48 14.59
C LYS A 75 1.78 15.98 14.35
N GLU A 76 2.76 15.16 14.74
CA GLU A 76 2.69 13.72 14.56
C GLU A 76 1.60 13.08 15.42
N VAL A 77 1.49 13.47 16.68
CA VAL A 77 0.45 12.95 17.58
C VAL A 77 -0.95 13.35 17.07
N ILE A 78 -1.15 14.62 16.71
CA ILE A 78 -2.41 15.13 16.14
C ILE A 78 -2.78 14.35 14.87
N SER A 79 -1.83 14.18 13.94
CA SER A 79 -2.05 13.42 12.70
C SER A 79 -2.47 11.97 13.00
N ARG A 80 -1.93 11.37 14.06
CA ARG A 80 -2.32 10.02 14.47
C ARG A 80 -3.72 9.97 15.02
N TYR A 81 -4.14 10.93 15.84
CA TYR A 81 -5.53 11.04 16.32
C TYR A 81 -6.49 11.25 15.16
N SER A 82 -6.21 12.16 14.22
CA SER A 82 -7.02 12.37 13.02
C SER A 82 -7.14 11.10 12.16
N THR A 83 -6.06 10.32 12.04
CA THR A 83 -6.09 9.04 11.34
C THR A 83 -7.00 8.03 12.04
N VAL A 84 -6.95 7.94 13.36
CA VAL A 84 -7.79 7.03 14.15
C VAL A 84 -9.26 7.46 14.09
N ASP A 85 -9.54 8.75 14.16
CA ASP A 85 -10.89 9.30 14.01
C ASP A 85 -11.51 8.92 12.64
N THR A 86 -10.75 9.12 11.56
CA THR A 86 -11.16 8.70 10.21
C THR A 86 -11.44 7.20 10.14
N GLN A 87 -10.58 6.36 10.73
CA GLN A 87 -10.76 4.91 10.74
C GLN A 87 -11.99 4.47 11.54
N LEU A 88 -12.30 5.16 12.63
CA LEU A 88 -13.51 4.90 13.42
C LEU A 88 -14.77 5.27 12.63
N ARG A 89 -14.79 6.43 11.96
CA ARG A 89 -15.91 6.87 11.11
C ARG A 89 -16.17 5.92 9.95
N GLN A 90 -15.11 5.33 9.36
CA GLN A 90 -15.25 4.33 8.29
C GLN A 90 -15.78 2.98 8.77
N LYS A 91 -15.69 2.68 10.08
CA LYS A 91 -16.14 1.41 10.68
C LYS A 91 -17.22 1.66 11.75
N PRO A 92 -18.46 1.98 11.36
CA PRO A 92 -19.53 2.21 12.31
C PRO A 92 -19.80 0.95 13.17
N PHE A 93 -20.33 1.17 14.35
CA PHE A 93 -20.80 0.11 15.22
C PHE A 93 -22.19 -0.35 14.78
N HIS A 94 -22.40 -1.65 14.69
CA HIS A 94 -23.68 -2.25 14.36
C HIS A 94 -24.20 -3.02 15.56
N TYR A 95 -25.43 -2.78 15.96
CA TYR A 95 -26.11 -3.57 16.97
C TYR A 95 -27.52 -3.97 16.49
N ARG A 96 -28.06 -5.07 17.05
CA ARG A 96 -29.40 -5.53 16.77
C ARG A 96 -30.29 -5.31 17.98
N GLU A 97 -31.47 -4.72 17.73
CA GLU A 97 -32.50 -4.52 18.73
C GLU A 97 -33.86 -4.72 18.05
N ASN A 98 -34.75 -5.49 18.68
CA ASN A 98 -36.11 -5.80 18.15
C ASN A 98 -36.10 -6.30 16.69
N GLY A 99 -35.12 -7.15 16.34
CA GLY A 99 -34.98 -7.71 14.98
C GLY A 99 -34.42 -6.74 13.93
N LYS A 100 -34.25 -5.46 14.25
CA LYS A 100 -33.69 -4.44 13.36
C LYS A 100 -32.20 -4.23 13.63
N THR A 101 -31.42 -3.97 12.57
CA THR A 101 -29.99 -3.63 12.69
C THR A 101 -29.84 -2.12 12.66
N TYR A 102 -29.23 -1.58 13.70
CA TYR A 102 -28.91 -0.15 13.83
C TYR A 102 -27.43 0.08 13.57
N LYS A 103 -27.11 1.26 13.00
CA LYS A 103 -25.77 1.68 12.65
C LYS A 103 -25.44 2.97 13.39
N VAL A 104 -24.45 2.94 14.29
CA VAL A 104 -23.97 4.10 15.03
C VAL A 104 -22.62 4.56 14.46
N LYS A 105 -22.52 5.84 14.12
CA LYS A 105 -21.25 6.44 13.72
C LYS A 105 -20.30 6.48 14.92
N ARG A 106 -19.04 6.16 14.71
CA ARG A 106 -17.99 6.27 15.73
C ARG A 106 -17.00 7.36 15.33
N ASP A 107 -16.42 8.00 16.32
CA ASP A 107 -15.35 8.98 16.19
C ASP A 107 -14.35 8.82 17.34
N SER A 108 -13.46 9.78 17.52
CA SER A 108 -12.44 9.74 18.57
C SER A 108 -13.01 9.73 20.01
N SER A 109 -14.26 10.15 20.24
CA SER A 109 -14.92 10.09 21.58
C SER A 109 -15.13 8.64 22.06
N TRP A 110 -15.08 7.65 21.15
CA TRP A 110 -15.16 6.21 21.47
C TRP A 110 -13.84 5.62 22.01
N LEU A 111 -12.78 6.40 22.08
CA LEU A 111 -11.52 5.94 22.64
C LEU A 111 -11.63 5.82 24.16
N LEU A 112 -11.34 4.62 24.70
CA LEU A 112 -11.38 4.36 26.14
C LEU A 112 -10.03 4.68 26.83
N LYS A 113 -9.00 5.03 26.07
CA LYS A 113 -7.66 5.33 26.56
C LYS A 113 -6.86 6.09 25.51
N PRO A 114 -5.84 6.86 25.92
CA PRO A 114 -4.97 7.59 25.01
C PRO A 114 -4.22 6.66 24.05
N LEU A 115 -3.87 7.19 22.88
CA LEU A 115 -3.05 6.46 21.90
C LEU A 115 -1.65 6.25 22.44
N LYS A 116 -1.14 5.02 22.39
CA LYS A 116 0.18 4.66 22.92
C LYS A 116 1.23 4.53 21.82
N PHE A 117 2.24 5.37 21.86
CA PHE A 117 3.41 5.33 20.98
C PHE A 117 4.47 4.40 21.55
N LYS A 118 4.86 3.37 20.78
CA LYS A 118 5.80 2.32 21.24
C LYS A 118 7.13 2.34 20.47
N ARG A 119 7.13 2.83 19.23
CA ARG A 119 8.29 2.80 18.36
C ARG A 119 9.28 3.91 18.73
N LEU A 120 10.56 3.61 18.61
CA LEU A 120 11.64 4.61 18.75
C LEU A 120 11.85 5.28 17.39
N THR A 121 11.25 6.45 17.24
CA THR A 121 11.35 7.27 16.03
C THR A 121 11.43 8.75 16.43
N ALA A 122 11.92 9.60 15.54
CA ALA A 122 11.86 11.06 15.70
C ALA A 122 11.73 11.71 14.33
N THR A 123 10.79 12.64 14.17
CA THR A 123 10.63 13.41 12.93
C THR A 123 11.56 14.61 12.95
N LEU A 124 12.34 14.78 11.87
CA LEU A 124 13.36 15.78 11.68
C LEU A 124 13.03 16.61 10.43
N VAL A 125 13.10 17.92 10.55
CA VAL A 125 12.83 18.86 9.46
C VAL A 125 14.11 19.10 8.65
N ILE A 126 14.00 19.01 7.32
CA ILE A 126 15.12 19.27 6.41
C ILE A 126 15.67 20.69 6.61
N ASN A 127 16.98 20.85 6.49
CA ASN A 127 17.76 22.09 6.66
C ASN A 127 17.70 22.71 8.07
N LYS A 128 16.80 22.24 8.94
CA LYS A 128 16.71 22.66 10.35
C LYS A 128 17.25 21.61 11.30
N ASP A 129 16.77 20.37 11.19
CA ASP A 129 17.17 19.26 12.07
C ASP A 129 18.08 18.26 11.37
N TRP A 130 17.99 18.15 10.04
CA TRP A 130 18.89 17.33 9.25
C TRP A 130 19.24 17.97 7.91
N SER A 131 20.43 17.65 7.39
CA SER A 131 20.91 18.14 6.09
C SER A 131 22.07 17.28 5.58
N PHE A 132 22.41 17.41 4.29
CA PHE A 132 23.67 16.90 3.78
C PHE A 132 24.78 17.94 3.91
N THR A 133 25.94 17.53 4.38
CA THR A 133 27.09 18.40 4.60
C THR A 133 28.38 17.64 4.34
N LYS A 134 29.23 18.12 3.40
CA LYS A 134 30.55 17.56 3.08
C LYS A 134 30.52 16.03 2.87
N GLY A 135 29.56 15.52 2.06
CA GLY A 135 29.41 14.09 1.77
C GLY A 135 28.93 13.22 2.95
N LYS A 136 28.46 13.83 4.03
CA LYS A 136 27.88 13.17 5.19
C LYS A 136 26.45 13.67 5.43
N ILE A 137 25.67 12.91 6.19
CA ILE A 137 24.38 13.36 6.69
C ILE A 137 24.55 13.94 8.10
N SER A 138 24.06 15.16 8.30
CA SER A 138 24.06 15.87 9.57
C SER A 138 22.70 15.72 10.23
N LEU A 139 22.66 15.15 11.43
CA LEU A 139 21.43 14.90 12.20
C LEU A 139 21.50 15.61 13.54
N LEU A 140 20.47 16.39 13.87
CA LEU A 140 20.34 17.02 15.19
C LEU A 140 19.98 15.95 16.23
N THR A 141 20.66 15.99 17.38
CA THR A 141 20.37 15.17 18.55
C THR A 141 19.87 16.04 19.71
N MET A 142 19.80 15.50 20.90
CA MET A 142 19.48 16.28 22.11
C MET A 142 20.48 17.42 22.36
N GLY A 143 21.76 17.17 22.07
CA GLY A 143 22.84 18.11 22.23
C GLY A 143 23.24 18.80 20.92
N LYS A 144 24.27 18.27 20.29
CA LYS A 144 24.87 18.77 19.04
C LYS A 144 24.42 17.97 17.83
N ARG A 145 24.79 18.46 16.64
CA ARG A 145 24.63 17.74 15.40
C ARG A 145 25.67 16.64 15.26
N GLU A 146 25.24 15.48 14.77
CA GLU A 146 26.11 14.35 14.46
C GLU A 146 26.27 14.20 12.95
N LEU A 147 27.51 14.05 12.49
CA LEU A 147 27.85 13.81 11.08
C LEU A 147 28.03 12.32 10.86
N CYS A 148 27.15 11.70 10.11
CA CYS A 148 27.16 10.27 9.85
C CYS A 148 27.42 9.93 8.39
N VAL A 149 28.05 8.79 8.16
CA VAL A 149 28.14 8.17 6.84
C VAL A 149 26.76 7.58 6.49
N TYR A 150 26.37 7.68 5.23
CA TYR A 150 25.10 7.16 4.73
C TYR A 150 25.25 6.47 3.38
N ASP A 151 24.20 5.78 2.93
CA ASP A 151 24.16 5.16 1.60
C ASP A 151 23.89 6.24 0.54
N HIS A 152 24.94 6.68 -0.16
CA HIS A 152 24.90 7.74 -1.17
C HIS A 152 24.12 7.32 -2.42
N ASN A 153 24.35 6.10 -2.91
CA ASN A 153 23.85 5.65 -4.21
C ASN A 153 22.32 5.77 -4.34
N ILE A 154 21.61 5.47 -3.25
CA ILE A 154 20.16 5.56 -3.27
C ILE A 154 19.66 7.02 -3.32
N VAL A 155 20.37 7.93 -2.64
CA VAL A 155 20.01 9.36 -2.61
C VAL A 155 20.27 9.99 -3.98
N GLU A 156 21.44 9.76 -4.55
CA GLU A 156 21.84 10.31 -5.85
C GLU A 156 20.86 9.89 -6.94
N ARG A 157 20.46 8.61 -6.96
CA ARG A 157 19.47 8.12 -7.91
C ARG A 157 18.15 8.91 -7.82
N PHE A 158 17.61 9.15 -6.63
CA PHE A 158 16.37 9.91 -6.47
C PHE A 158 16.52 11.37 -6.88
N LEU A 159 17.67 11.99 -6.58
CA LEU A 159 17.96 13.36 -7.03
C LEU A 159 18.09 13.46 -8.55
N GLN A 160 18.76 12.50 -9.19
CA GLN A 160 18.85 12.41 -10.66
C GLN A 160 17.49 12.18 -11.30
N GLU A 161 16.60 11.42 -10.65
CA GLU A 161 15.21 11.23 -11.09
C GLU A 161 14.35 12.51 -10.90
N GLY A 162 14.88 13.59 -10.32
CA GLY A 162 14.21 14.89 -10.12
C GLY A 162 13.32 14.94 -8.87
N TYR A 163 13.55 14.09 -7.87
CA TYR A 163 12.84 14.19 -6.60
C TYR A 163 13.42 15.26 -5.69
N VAL A 164 12.54 16.00 -5.02
CA VAL A 164 12.86 16.98 -3.97
C VAL A 164 12.72 16.33 -2.60
N LEU A 165 13.73 16.56 -1.74
CA LEU A 165 13.76 16.00 -0.38
C LEU A 165 12.93 16.84 0.58
N GLY A 166 12.16 16.18 1.44
CA GLY A 166 11.36 16.80 2.49
C GLY A 166 11.80 16.40 3.90
N SER A 167 10.88 16.45 4.85
CA SER A 167 11.13 16.01 6.23
C SER A 167 11.50 14.53 6.29
N GLY A 168 12.39 14.20 7.23
CA GLY A 168 12.83 12.84 7.46
C GLY A 168 12.39 12.30 8.81
N LYS A 169 12.18 10.99 8.91
CA LYS A 169 11.91 10.29 10.16
C LYS A 169 13.08 9.38 10.50
N LEU A 170 13.77 9.67 11.58
CA LEU A 170 14.81 8.79 12.12
C LEU A 170 14.15 7.55 12.71
N VAL A 171 14.57 6.36 12.25
CA VAL A 171 13.95 5.08 12.61
C VAL A 171 15.03 4.08 13.00
N CYS A 172 14.78 3.37 14.11
CA CYS A 172 15.64 2.30 14.58
C CYS A 172 15.04 0.93 14.21
N HIS A 173 15.84 0.09 13.56
CA HIS A 173 15.53 -1.33 13.36
C HIS A 173 16.48 -2.21 14.16
N ARG A 174 15.94 -3.16 14.93
CA ARG A 174 16.74 -4.14 15.66
C ARG A 174 16.98 -5.39 14.81
N LYS A 175 18.27 -5.75 14.63
CA LYS A 175 18.68 -7.01 14.01
C LYS A 175 19.56 -7.81 14.97
N GLY A 176 18.95 -8.73 15.72
CA GLY A 176 19.62 -9.38 16.85
C GLY A 176 20.00 -8.39 17.95
N LYS A 177 21.27 -8.30 18.30
CA LYS A 177 21.83 -7.34 19.25
C LYS A 177 22.17 -5.99 18.63
N LYS A 178 22.24 -5.88 17.29
CA LYS A 178 22.64 -4.66 16.58
C LYS A 178 21.44 -3.75 16.31
N LEU A 179 21.63 -2.45 16.54
CA LEU A 179 20.70 -1.39 16.13
C LEU A 179 21.11 -0.86 14.78
N LEU A 180 20.15 -0.76 13.88
CA LEU A 180 20.35 -0.28 12.53
C LEU A 180 19.53 1.01 12.35
N TRP A 181 20.17 2.09 11.99
CA TRP A 181 19.54 3.40 11.84
C TRP A 181 19.24 3.71 10.38
N PHE A 182 18.06 4.27 10.17
CA PHE A 182 17.60 4.75 8.87
C PHE A 182 16.96 6.12 9.03
N LEU A 183 17.15 6.98 8.03
CA LEU A 183 16.34 8.17 7.85
C LEU A 183 15.34 7.87 6.72
N HIS A 184 14.05 7.86 7.05
CA HIS A 184 12.96 7.73 6.07
C HIS A 184 12.57 9.14 5.66
N VAL A 185 12.95 9.57 4.46
CA VAL A 185 12.71 10.92 3.93
C VAL A 185 11.51 10.88 3.00
N ALA A 186 10.56 11.78 3.20
CA ALA A 186 9.52 12.04 2.21
C ALA A 186 10.16 12.74 1.02
N VAL A 187 9.99 12.19 -0.18
CA VAL A 187 10.49 12.78 -1.42
C VAL A 187 9.33 13.02 -2.37
N THR A 188 9.32 14.18 -3.00
CA THR A 188 8.23 14.59 -3.90
C THR A 188 8.78 14.89 -5.28
N LYS A 189 7.98 14.62 -6.29
CA LYS A 189 8.26 14.95 -7.68
C LYS A 189 6.98 15.38 -8.37
N GLU A 190 7.05 16.43 -9.15
CA GLU A 190 5.97 16.79 -10.08
C GLU A 190 5.94 15.79 -11.22
N ILE A 191 4.75 15.29 -11.52
CA ILE A 191 4.50 14.38 -12.65
C ILE A 191 3.44 15.01 -13.56
N PRO A 192 3.50 14.77 -14.87
CA PRO A 192 2.48 15.24 -15.78
C PRO A 192 1.09 14.78 -15.35
N ASP A 193 0.11 15.62 -15.56
CA ASP A 193 -1.29 15.24 -15.38
C ASP A 193 -1.71 14.31 -16.51
N PHE A 194 -2.63 13.39 -16.22
CA PHE A 194 -3.20 12.51 -17.20
C PHE A 194 -4.07 13.32 -18.18
N ASP A 195 -3.78 13.23 -19.48
CA ASP A 195 -4.63 13.81 -20.54
C ASP A 195 -5.71 12.80 -20.94
N ARG A 196 -6.94 13.02 -20.44
CA ARG A 196 -8.09 12.18 -20.74
C ARG A 196 -8.48 12.19 -22.22
N LYS A 197 -8.22 13.28 -22.93
CA LYS A 197 -8.64 13.43 -24.35
C LYS A 197 -7.77 12.62 -25.30
N ASN A 198 -6.49 12.45 -24.98
CA ASN A 198 -5.52 11.81 -25.87
C ASN A 198 -4.75 10.68 -25.16
N PRO A 199 -5.41 9.60 -24.69
CA PRO A 199 -4.71 8.50 -24.05
C PRO A 199 -3.78 7.79 -25.05
N SER A 200 -2.57 7.46 -24.62
CA SER A 200 -1.61 6.71 -25.44
C SER A 200 -2.05 5.27 -25.72
N ALA A 201 -2.72 4.66 -24.76
CA ALA A 201 -3.32 3.32 -24.83
C ALA A 201 -4.44 3.17 -23.81
N ILE A 202 -5.42 2.33 -24.11
CA ILE A 202 -6.48 1.91 -23.17
C ILE A 202 -6.37 0.40 -23.01
N VAL A 203 -5.98 -0.03 -21.82
CA VAL A 203 -5.63 -1.42 -21.50
C VAL A 203 -6.61 -1.98 -20.48
N GLY A 204 -7.39 -2.98 -20.87
CA GLY A 204 -8.18 -3.79 -19.93
C GLY A 204 -7.30 -4.87 -19.35
N VAL A 205 -7.30 -4.99 -18.01
CA VAL A 205 -6.43 -5.92 -17.27
C VAL A 205 -7.28 -6.79 -16.37
N ASP A 206 -7.48 -8.04 -16.78
CA ASP A 206 -8.10 -9.07 -15.96
C ASP A 206 -7.07 -9.76 -15.07
N GLN A 207 -7.48 -10.14 -13.84
CA GLN A 207 -6.64 -10.80 -12.84
C GLN A 207 -7.22 -12.16 -12.50
N GLY A 208 -6.46 -13.22 -12.79
CA GLY A 208 -6.90 -14.61 -12.58
C GLY A 208 -5.87 -15.49 -11.86
N LEU A 209 -6.19 -16.75 -11.72
CA LEU A 209 -5.32 -17.79 -11.17
C LEU A 209 -4.59 -18.57 -12.27
N ARG A 210 -5.26 -18.86 -13.37
CA ARG A 210 -4.70 -19.54 -14.56
C ARG A 210 -3.72 -18.62 -15.27
N PHE A 211 -4.18 -17.43 -15.62
CA PHE A 211 -3.33 -16.30 -15.98
C PHE A 211 -3.37 -15.30 -14.84
N LEU A 212 -2.19 -14.93 -14.32
CA LEU A 212 -2.09 -13.91 -13.27
C LEU A 212 -2.63 -12.58 -13.77
N ILE A 213 -2.39 -12.32 -15.04
CA ILE A 213 -2.83 -11.13 -15.75
C ILE A 213 -3.15 -11.53 -17.19
N THR A 214 -4.28 -11.08 -17.68
CA THR A 214 -4.62 -11.01 -19.09
C THR A 214 -4.85 -9.56 -19.46
N ALA A 215 -3.98 -8.96 -20.26
CA ALA A 215 -4.07 -7.55 -20.64
C ALA A 215 -4.39 -7.42 -22.13
N TYR A 216 -5.38 -6.56 -22.48
CA TYR A 216 -5.79 -6.29 -23.84
C TYR A 216 -5.79 -4.78 -24.13
N ASP A 217 -5.14 -4.37 -25.21
CA ASP A 217 -4.96 -2.96 -25.59
C ASP A 217 -5.77 -2.51 -26.81
N GLY A 218 -6.64 -3.38 -27.31
CA GLY A 218 -7.41 -3.16 -28.54
C GLY A 218 -6.78 -3.81 -29.77
N LYS A 219 -5.52 -4.26 -29.72
CA LYS A 219 -4.79 -4.91 -30.80
C LYS A 219 -4.28 -6.29 -30.39
N LYS A 220 -3.50 -6.35 -29.33
CA LYS A 220 -2.87 -7.58 -28.82
C LYS A 220 -3.39 -7.97 -27.44
N THR A 221 -3.25 -9.25 -27.11
CA THR A 221 -3.51 -9.77 -25.77
C THR A 221 -2.22 -10.32 -25.19
N ILE A 222 -1.89 -9.88 -23.99
CA ILE A 222 -0.75 -10.38 -23.20
C ILE A 222 -1.30 -11.32 -22.13
N PHE A 223 -0.85 -12.58 -22.15
CA PHE A 223 -1.17 -13.58 -21.14
C PHE A 223 0.05 -13.86 -20.27
N VAL A 224 -0.10 -13.71 -18.96
CA VAL A 224 0.96 -14.07 -17.99
C VAL A 224 0.53 -15.32 -17.21
N SER A 225 1.12 -16.46 -17.52
CA SER A 225 0.75 -17.74 -16.93
C SER A 225 0.92 -17.77 -15.41
N GLY A 226 -0.10 -18.25 -14.69
CA GLY A 226 -0.06 -18.52 -13.26
C GLY A 226 0.55 -19.88 -12.88
N LYS A 227 0.77 -20.79 -13.84
CA LYS A 227 1.30 -22.15 -13.59
C LYS A 227 2.60 -22.18 -12.79
N PRO A 228 3.65 -21.35 -13.08
CA PRO A 228 4.89 -21.34 -12.29
C PRO A 228 4.64 -20.89 -10.84
N ILE A 229 3.70 -19.97 -10.65
CA ILE A 229 3.33 -19.44 -9.33
C ILE A 229 2.61 -20.52 -8.52
N ALA A 230 1.61 -21.17 -9.11
CA ALA A 230 0.87 -22.27 -8.47
C ALA A 230 1.82 -23.41 -8.06
N LYS A 231 2.73 -23.85 -8.96
CA LYS A 231 3.74 -24.89 -8.68
C LYS A 231 4.62 -24.51 -7.48
N LYS A 232 5.12 -23.28 -7.41
CA LYS A 232 5.99 -22.82 -6.32
C LYS A 232 5.23 -22.67 -5.01
N ARG A 233 3.97 -22.18 -5.04
CA ARG A 233 3.09 -22.13 -3.85
C ARG A 233 2.76 -23.52 -3.32
N ALA A 234 2.46 -24.49 -4.19
CA ALA A 234 2.25 -25.89 -3.80
C ALA A 234 3.50 -26.47 -3.13
N HIS A 235 4.70 -26.19 -3.65
CA HIS A 235 5.97 -26.57 -3.02
C HIS A 235 6.09 -25.98 -1.59
N TYR A 236 5.82 -24.68 -1.42
CA TYR A 236 5.84 -24.07 -0.09
C TYR A 236 4.77 -24.64 0.85
N ALA A 237 3.59 -24.99 0.34
CA ALA A 237 2.52 -25.62 1.12
C ALA A 237 2.96 -27.01 1.62
N LYS A 238 3.51 -27.87 0.75
CA LYS A 238 4.07 -29.19 1.11
C LYS A 238 5.18 -29.08 2.15
N LEU A 239 6.09 -28.11 1.98
CA LEU A 239 7.19 -27.87 2.92
C LEU A 239 6.67 -27.41 4.29
N ARG A 240 5.67 -26.53 4.33
CA ARG A 240 5.01 -26.11 5.57
C ARG A 240 4.35 -27.29 6.30
N ALA A 241 3.56 -28.09 5.59
CA ALA A 241 2.90 -29.28 6.15
C ALA A 241 3.91 -30.25 6.78
N ARG A 242 5.01 -30.52 6.07
CA ARG A 242 6.10 -31.41 6.56
C ARG A 242 6.76 -30.85 7.82
N LEU A 243 7.03 -29.54 7.87
CA LEU A 243 7.64 -28.90 9.05
C LEU A 243 6.67 -28.78 10.24
N GLN A 244 5.37 -28.60 9.96
CA GLN A 244 4.32 -28.60 11.00
C GLN A 244 4.19 -29.98 11.65
N ALA A 245 4.19 -31.04 10.84
CA ALA A 245 4.16 -32.42 11.32
C ALA A 245 5.34 -32.77 12.25
N LYS A 246 6.56 -32.26 11.94
CA LYS A 246 7.72 -32.46 12.80
C LYS A 246 7.62 -31.84 14.19
N GLY A 247 6.91 -30.71 14.36
CA GLY A 247 6.63 -30.04 15.64
C GLY A 247 7.83 -29.49 16.42
N THR A 248 9.06 -29.80 16.06
CA THR A 248 10.28 -29.45 16.80
C THR A 248 10.57 -27.95 16.85
N LYS A 249 11.36 -27.50 17.85
CA LYS A 249 11.79 -26.08 17.97
C LYS A 249 12.52 -25.59 16.69
N SER A 250 13.35 -26.44 16.08
CA SER A 250 14.05 -26.13 14.82
C SER A 250 13.09 -25.99 13.64
N ALA A 251 12.10 -26.89 13.51
CA ALA A 251 11.06 -26.81 12.49
C ALA A 251 10.22 -25.52 12.65
N LYS A 252 9.84 -25.13 13.87
CA LYS A 252 9.13 -23.87 14.13
C LYS A 252 9.95 -22.63 13.73
N ARG A 253 11.29 -22.63 13.97
CA ARG A 253 12.19 -21.55 13.49
C ARG A 253 12.23 -21.48 11.96
N LEU A 254 12.30 -22.65 11.31
CA LEU A 254 12.33 -22.72 9.83
C LEU A 254 11.00 -22.29 9.21
N LEU A 255 9.85 -22.65 9.80
CA LEU A 255 8.51 -22.15 9.39
C LEU A 255 8.45 -20.63 9.40
N LYS A 256 9.00 -19.97 10.43
CA LYS A 256 9.06 -18.52 10.52
C LYS A 256 9.89 -17.87 9.41
N LYS A 257 11.03 -18.49 9.04
CA LYS A 257 11.87 -18.06 7.91
C LYS A 257 11.16 -18.27 6.56
N LEU A 258 10.44 -19.38 6.42
CA LEU A 258 9.74 -19.76 5.20
C LEU A 258 8.60 -18.80 4.85
N ALA A 259 7.77 -18.43 5.83
CA ALA A 259 6.69 -17.46 5.66
C ALA A 259 7.20 -16.14 5.07
N GLY A 260 8.28 -15.58 5.61
CA GLY A 260 8.88 -14.36 5.06
C GLY A 260 9.49 -14.51 3.66
N ARG A 261 9.97 -15.71 3.27
CA ARG A 261 10.50 -15.95 1.92
C ARG A 261 9.39 -15.97 0.87
N GLU A 262 8.30 -16.68 1.13
CA GLU A 262 7.17 -16.77 0.20
C GLU A 262 6.57 -15.37 -0.04
N THR A 263 6.35 -14.60 1.03
CA THR A 263 5.82 -13.24 0.94
C THR A 263 6.72 -12.33 0.09
N ARG A 264 8.03 -12.31 0.35
CA ARG A 264 8.97 -11.48 -0.42
C ARG A 264 9.05 -11.89 -1.88
N TRP A 265 9.03 -13.21 -2.16
CA TRP A 265 9.03 -13.70 -3.52
C TRP A 265 7.77 -13.26 -4.27
N MET A 266 6.58 -13.40 -3.68
CA MET A 266 5.33 -12.99 -4.30
C MET A 266 5.25 -11.46 -4.50
N THR A 267 5.75 -10.71 -3.52
CA THR A 267 5.90 -9.24 -3.64
C THR A 267 6.79 -8.88 -4.84
N ASN A 268 7.91 -9.59 -5.04
CA ASN A 268 8.80 -9.36 -6.18
C ASN A 268 8.11 -9.67 -7.52
N VAL A 269 7.34 -10.77 -7.60
CA VAL A 269 6.53 -11.09 -8.80
C VAL A 269 5.58 -9.94 -9.13
N ASN A 270 4.81 -9.47 -8.15
CA ASN A 270 3.87 -8.36 -8.37
C ASN A 270 4.58 -7.05 -8.78
N HIS A 271 5.78 -6.79 -8.23
CA HIS A 271 6.59 -5.65 -8.66
C HIS A 271 7.06 -5.78 -10.11
N GLN A 272 7.48 -6.97 -10.55
CA GLN A 272 7.92 -7.21 -11.92
C GLN A 272 6.76 -7.07 -12.91
N LEU A 273 5.62 -7.71 -12.62
CA LEU A 273 4.43 -7.67 -13.47
C LEU A 273 3.90 -6.25 -13.64
N SER A 274 3.69 -5.53 -12.54
CA SER A 274 3.20 -4.15 -12.60
C SER A 274 4.21 -3.20 -13.28
N LYS A 275 5.53 -3.45 -13.14
CA LYS A 275 6.54 -2.69 -13.86
C LYS A 275 6.49 -2.98 -15.36
N ALA A 276 6.38 -4.25 -15.74
CA ALA A 276 6.34 -4.65 -17.16
C ALA A 276 5.16 -3.99 -17.88
N LEU A 277 3.94 -4.02 -17.29
CA LEU A 277 2.78 -3.35 -17.89
C LEU A 277 2.98 -1.83 -18.07
N VAL A 278 3.47 -1.14 -17.02
CA VAL A 278 3.70 0.30 -17.10
C VAL A 278 4.83 0.64 -18.07
N THR A 279 5.85 -0.22 -18.20
CA THR A 279 6.94 -0.01 -19.18
C THR A 279 6.45 -0.22 -20.62
N GLU A 280 5.56 -1.20 -20.85
CA GLU A 280 5.00 -1.52 -22.15
C GLU A 280 4.15 -0.39 -22.72
N TYR A 281 3.25 0.19 -21.90
CA TYR A 281 2.27 1.16 -22.36
C TYR A 281 2.64 2.63 -22.09
N GLY A 282 3.55 2.87 -21.14
CA GLY A 282 4.15 4.18 -20.87
C GLY A 282 3.24 5.20 -20.23
N ALA A 283 3.61 6.47 -20.47
CA ALA A 283 2.88 7.63 -19.98
C ALA A 283 1.51 7.77 -20.66
N ASN A 284 0.58 8.43 -19.97
CA ASN A 284 -0.76 8.73 -20.46
C ASN A 284 -1.61 7.52 -20.89
N ALA A 285 -1.25 6.30 -20.48
CA ALA A 285 -2.08 5.11 -20.68
C ALA A 285 -3.20 5.03 -19.64
N VAL A 286 -4.29 4.31 -19.97
CA VAL A 286 -5.36 3.95 -19.04
C VAL A 286 -5.29 2.46 -18.77
N PHE A 287 -5.18 2.09 -17.49
CA PHE A 287 -5.27 0.70 -17.03
C PHE A 287 -6.62 0.51 -16.34
N ALA A 288 -7.55 -0.19 -16.98
CA ALA A 288 -8.87 -0.53 -16.43
C ALA A 288 -8.85 -1.94 -15.84
N LEU A 289 -9.09 -2.04 -14.52
CA LEU A 289 -9.12 -3.29 -13.76
C LEU A 289 -10.46 -3.47 -13.07
N GLU A 290 -10.81 -4.73 -12.82
CA GLU A 290 -11.97 -5.06 -12.00
C GLU A 290 -11.80 -4.60 -10.55
N ASP A 291 -12.86 -4.04 -9.95
CA ASP A 291 -12.92 -3.83 -8.51
C ASP A 291 -13.30 -5.13 -7.81
N LEU A 292 -12.29 -5.83 -7.34
CA LEU A 292 -12.43 -7.05 -6.56
C LEU A 292 -12.62 -6.81 -5.04
N THR A 293 -12.89 -5.58 -4.64
CA THR A 293 -13.10 -5.22 -3.22
C THR A 293 -14.35 -5.93 -2.70
N GLY A 294 -14.19 -6.74 -1.65
CA GLY A 294 -15.31 -7.48 -1.04
C GLY A 294 -15.58 -8.88 -1.62
N VAL A 295 -15.00 -9.26 -2.75
CA VAL A 295 -15.19 -10.61 -3.34
C VAL A 295 -14.79 -11.75 -2.38
N SER A 296 -13.87 -11.51 -1.46
CA SER A 296 -13.42 -12.47 -0.45
C SER A 296 -14.45 -12.72 0.68
N PHE A 297 -15.48 -11.89 0.79
CA PHE A 297 -16.51 -11.99 1.83
C PHE A 297 -17.83 -12.56 1.34
N ASP A 298 -17.91 -13.00 0.07
CA ASP A 298 -19.09 -13.65 -0.45
C ASP A 298 -19.29 -15.01 0.27
N GLU A 299 -20.49 -15.27 0.78
CA GLU A 299 -20.85 -16.51 1.49
C GLU A 299 -20.59 -17.77 0.64
N ARG A 300 -20.61 -17.66 -0.68
CA ARG A 300 -20.22 -18.72 -1.63
C ARG A 300 -18.80 -19.22 -1.43
N ASN A 301 -17.89 -18.34 -0.96
CA ASN A 301 -16.50 -18.69 -0.66
C ASN A 301 -16.34 -19.44 0.67
N LEU A 302 -17.33 -19.43 1.56
CA LEU A 302 -17.32 -20.17 2.83
C LEU A 302 -17.44 -21.69 2.63
N LYS A 303 -18.05 -22.13 1.53
CA LYS A 303 -18.24 -23.56 1.21
C LYS A 303 -17.07 -24.21 0.49
N GLN A 304 -16.06 -23.45 0.10
CA GLN A 304 -14.89 -23.97 -0.62
C GLN A 304 -13.94 -24.74 0.30
N THR A 305 -13.22 -25.72 -0.27
CA THR A 305 -12.19 -26.48 0.43
C THR A 305 -11.06 -25.59 0.93
N LYS A 306 -10.31 -26.03 1.96
CA LYS A 306 -9.15 -25.29 2.49
C LYS A 306 -8.11 -24.97 1.41
N ASP A 307 -7.98 -25.82 0.38
CA ASP A 307 -7.02 -25.63 -0.70
C ASP A 307 -7.51 -24.58 -1.71
N ALA A 308 -8.79 -24.60 -2.09
CA ALA A 308 -9.40 -23.56 -2.91
C ALA A 308 -9.32 -22.17 -2.22
N LYS A 309 -9.58 -22.09 -0.90
CA LYS A 309 -9.40 -20.85 -0.12
C LYS A 309 -7.94 -20.35 -0.07
N ARG A 310 -6.95 -21.24 -0.16
CA ARG A 310 -5.53 -20.87 -0.23
C ARG A 310 -5.15 -20.32 -1.61
N GLU A 311 -5.77 -20.83 -2.67
CA GLU A 311 -5.55 -20.35 -4.04
C GLU A 311 -6.15 -18.96 -4.25
N LEU A 312 -7.33 -18.72 -3.69
CA LEU A 312 -8.10 -17.47 -3.77
C LEU A 312 -7.64 -16.38 -2.77
N ARG A 313 -6.43 -16.39 -2.24
CA ARG A 313 -6.01 -15.33 -1.31
C ARG A 313 -6.01 -13.94 -1.98
N PRO A 314 -7.02 -13.10 -1.71
CA PRO A 314 -7.24 -11.82 -2.41
C PRO A 314 -6.12 -10.80 -2.20
N TRP A 315 -5.28 -10.99 -1.15
CA TRP A 315 -4.18 -10.08 -0.87
C TRP A 315 -3.14 -9.97 -2.01
N THR A 316 -2.99 -11.02 -2.82
CA THR A 316 -2.05 -11.02 -3.94
C THR A 316 -2.51 -10.08 -5.06
N PHE A 317 -3.79 -10.09 -5.37
CA PHE A 317 -4.41 -9.21 -6.37
C PHE A 317 -4.39 -7.77 -5.90
N HIS A 318 -4.83 -7.49 -4.69
CA HIS A 318 -4.79 -6.14 -4.12
C HIS A 318 -3.38 -5.56 -4.07
N GLN A 319 -2.35 -6.36 -3.74
CA GLN A 319 -0.96 -5.90 -3.77
C GLN A 319 -0.51 -5.54 -5.20
N PHE A 320 -0.90 -6.34 -6.20
CA PHE A 320 -0.62 -6.04 -7.59
C PHE A 320 -1.31 -4.74 -8.03
N GLU A 321 -2.59 -4.56 -7.71
CA GLU A 321 -3.35 -3.33 -7.97
C GLU A 321 -2.64 -2.10 -7.38
N GLN A 322 -2.27 -2.15 -6.11
CA GLN A 322 -1.53 -1.05 -5.47
C GLN A 322 -0.21 -0.75 -6.18
N PHE A 323 0.52 -1.80 -6.62
CA PHE A 323 1.79 -1.63 -7.30
C PHE A 323 1.62 -1.08 -8.72
N LEU A 324 0.57 -1.48 -9.42
CA LEU A 324 0.23 -0.95 -10.73
C LEU A 324 -0.21 0.51 -10.61
N GLN A 325 -1.10 0.81 -9.67
CA GLN A 325 -1.62 2.17 -9.45
C GLN A 325 -0.48 3.17 -9.23
N TYR A 326 0.36 2.99 -8.20
CA TYR A 326 1.39 4.00 -7.91
C TYR A 326 2.46 4.10 -9.02
N LYS A 327 2.69 3.03 -9.78
CA LYS A 327 3.63 3.06 -10.92
C LYS A 327 3.02 3.74 -12.15
N ALA A 328 1.74 3.51 -12.43
CA ALA A 328 1.00 4.20 -13.46
C ALA A 328 0.95 5.70 -13.17
N GLU A 329 0.55 6.07 -11.95
CA GLU A 329 0.55 7.46 -11.50
C GLU A 329 1.94 8.10 -11.63
N ALA A 330 3.02 7.35 -11.35
CA ALA A 330 4.40 7.84 -11.45
C ALA A 330 4.83 8.27 -12.86
N VAL A 331 4.16 7.82 -13.88
CA VAL A 331 4.43 8.16 -15.29
C VAL A 331 3.30 8.98 -15.91
N GLY A 332 2.34 9.48 -15.12
CA GLY A 332 1.20 10.23 -15.60
C GLY A 332 0.14 9.38 -16.32
N ALA A 333 0.13 8.06 -16.08
CA ALA A 333 -0.92 7.17 -16.56
C ALA A 333 -2.08 7.08 -15.58
N LYS A 334 -3.27 6.72 -16.04
CA LYS A 334 -4.49 6.56 -15.24
C LYS A 334 -4.70 5.12 -14.84
N PHE A 335 -4.91 4.89 -13.56
CA PHE A 335 -5.43 3.64 -13.01
C PHE A 335 -6.92 3.79 -12.74
N LEU A 336 -7.74 2.91 -13.33
CA LEU A 336 -9.20 2.93 -13.24
C LEU A 336 -9.69 1.60 -12.66
N LYS A 337 -10.44 1.65 -11.56
CA LYS A 337 -11.20 0.52 -11.04
C LYS A 337 -12.62 0.59 -11.56
N VAL A 338 -13.10 -0.51 -12.15
CA VAL A 338 -14.45 -0.63 -12.69
C VAL A 338 -15.20 -1.81 -12.08
N SER A 339 -16.52 -1.77 -12.10
CA SER A 339 -17.33 -2.87 -11.58
C SER A 339 -17.04 -4.18 -12.32
N ALA A 340 -16.76 -5.24 -11.55
CA ALA A 340 -16.53 -6.60 -12.07
C ALA A 340 -17.83 -7.26 -12.62
N LYS A 341 -18.99 -6.60 -12.49
CA LYS A 341 -20.27 -7.17 -12.86
C LYS A 341 -20.37 -7.37 -14.38
N TYR A 342 -20.60 -8.62 -14.79
CA TYR A 342 -20.76 -9.08 -16.17
C TYR A 342 -19.52 -8.98 -17.08
N THR A 343 -18.37 -8.55 -16.61
CA THR A 343 -17.15 -8.42 -17.43
C THR A 343 -16.74 -9.72 -18.11
N SER A 344 -16.89 -10.88 -17.45
CA SER A 344 -16.58 -12.20 -17.99
C SER A 344 -17.79 -12.91 -18.65
N GLN A 345 -18.98 -12.27 -18.69
CA GLN A 345 -20.23 -12.89 -19.19
C GLN A 345 -20.76 -12.18 -20.45
N ARG A 346 -20.32 -10.95 -20.71
CA ARG A 346 -20.76 -10.15 -21.86
C ARG A 346 -19.94 -10.52 -23.10
N CYS A 347 -20.65 -10.86 -24.17
CA CYS A 347 -20.00 -11.04 -25.46
C CYS A 347 -19.39 -9.71 -25.97
N PRO A 348 -18.09 -9.67 -26.31
CA PRO A 348 -17.48 -8.44 -26.81
C PRO A 348 -17.95 -8.04 -28.21
N TYR A 349 -18.58 -8.96 -28.98
CA TYR A 349 -19.05 -8.68 -30.34
C TYR A 349 -20.52 -8.24 -30.37
N CYS A 350 -21.44 -9.02 -29.78
CA CYS A 350 -22.86 -8.71 -29.85
C CYS A 350 -23.44 -8.09 -28.57
N GLY A 351 -22.67 -7.96 -27.50
CA GLY A 351 -23.14 -7.37 -26.26
C GLY A 351 -24.00 -8.30 -25.36
N LYS A 352 -24.46 -9.46 -25.83
CA LYS A 352 -25.31 -10.38 -25.07
C LYS A 352 -24.62 -10.79 -23.76
N ILE A 353 -25.34 -10.71 -22.66
CA ILE A 353 -24.88 -11.14 -21.33
C ILE A 353 -25.52 -12.47 -20.99
N ASP A 354 -24.71 -13.52 -20.96
CA ASP A 354 -25.18 -14.87 -20.67
C ASP A 354 -24.09 -15.69 -19.96
N LYS A 355 -24.42 -16.17 -18.77
CA LYS A 355 -23.49 -16.94 -17.93
C LYS A 355 -23.18 -18.32 -18.53
N THR A 356 -24.08 -18.89 -19.31
CA THR A 356 -23.94 -20.26 -19.89
C THR A 356 -22.93 -20.30 -21.05
N GLN A 357 -22.56 -19.16 -21.59
CA GLN A 357 -21.59 -19.03 -22.68
C GLN A 357 -20.14 -19.23 -22.24
N ARG A 358 -19.87 -19.33 -20.94
CA ARG A 358 -18.54 -19.57 -20.38
C ARG A 358 -18.37 -21.00 -19.94
N ASP A 359 -17.46 -21.71 -20.57
CA ASP A 359 -16.99 -23.02 -20.14
C ASP A 359 -15.81 -22.85 -19.17
N HIS A 360 -16.05 -23.13 -17.88
CA HIS A 360 -15.04 -22.96 -16.83
C HIS A 360 -13.98 -24.06 -16.85
N ASP A 361 -14.28 -25.23 -17.40
CA ASP A 361 -13.34 -26.37 -17.43
C ASP A 361 -12.36 -26.22 -18.60
N LEU A 362 -12.87 -25.84 -19.77
CA LEU A 362 -12.05 -25.57 -20.96
C LEU A 362 -11.45 -24.17 -20.98
N HIS A 363 -11.94 -23.24 -20.14
CA HIS A 363 -11.60 -21.82 -20.16
C HIS A 363 -11.87 -21.18 -21.51
N GLU A 364 -12.98 -21.51 -22.09
CA GLU A 364 -13.46 -20.99 -23.37
C GLU A 364 -14.77 -20.22 -23.19
N TYR A 365 -14.97 -19.28 -24.05
CA TYR A 365 -16.19 -18.50 -24.18
C TYR A 365 -16.79 -18.73 -25.55
N HIS A 366 -18.07 -19.12 -25.61
CA HIS A 366 -18.80 -19.43 -26.83
C HIS A 366 -20.11 -18.64 -26.86
N CYS A 367 -20.26 -17.72 -27.81
CA CYS A 367 -21.50 -16.98 -27.99
C CYS A 367 -22.30 -17.49 -29.19
N THR A 368 -23.62 -17.43 -29.08
CA THR A 368 -24.52 -17.73 -30.20
C THR A 368 -24.33 -16.88 -31.45
N CYS A 369 -23.67 -15.72 -31.34
CA CYS A 369 -23.27 -14.89 -32.47
C CYS A 369 -22.01 -15.39 -33.21
N GLY A 370 -21.44 -16.53 -32.84
CA GLY A 370 -20.21 -17.09 -33.42
C GLY A 370 -18.91 -16.64 -32.74
N CYS A 371 -18.96 -15.76 -31.71
CA CYS A 371 -17.77 -15.39 -30.96
C CYS A 371 -17.24 -16.58 -30.17
N ARG A 372 -16.00 -16.97 -30.43
CA ARG A 372 -15.28 -18.03 -29.70
C ARG A 372 -13.88 -17.54 -29.32
N MET A 373 -13.55 -17.53 -28.03
CA MET A 373 -12.24 -17.14 -27.56
C MET A 373 -11.98 -17.58 -26.10
N ASN A 374 -10.78 -17.35 -25.61
CA ASN A 374 -10.44 -17.57 -24.20
C ASN A 374 -11.28 -16.66 -23.28
N ASP A 375 -11.79 -17.20 -22.18
CA ASP A 375 -12.69 -16.52 -21.23
C ASP A 375 -12.04 -15.32 -20.50
N ASP A 376 -10.75 -15.43 -20.13
CA ASP A 376 -10.00 -14.32 -19.50
C ASP A 376 -9.75 -13.18 -20.53
N ARG A 377 -9.62 -13.51 -21.83
CA ARG A 377 -9.54 -12.51 -22.89
C ARG A 377 -10.85 -11.74 -23.06
N VAL A 378 -12.00 -12.41 -22.94
CA VAL A 378 -13.32 -11.75 -22.96
C VAL A 378 -13.40 -10.71 -21.84
N ALA A 379 -12.99 -11.07 -20.62
CA ALA A 379 -12.95 -10.13 -19.49
C ALA A 379 -12.05 -8.94 -19.79
N ALA A 380 -10.84 -9.16 -20.28
CA ALA A 380 -9.90 -8.08 -20.61
C ALA A 380 -10.42 -7.14 -21.71
N ILE A 381 -11.12 -7.65 -22.73
CA ILE A 381 -11.76 -6.83 -23.79
C ILE A 381 -12.89 -5.98 -23.19
N ASN A 382 -13.73 -6.53 -22.36
CA ASN A 382 -14.83 -5.80 -21.71
C ASN A 382 -14.28 -4.72 -20.75
N LEU A 383 -13.20 -5.00 -20.03
CA LEU A 383 -12.51 -4.01 -19.19
C LEU A 383 -11.91 -2.86 -20.04
N GLN A 384 -11.33 -3.17 -21.19
CA GLN A 384 -10.83 -2.16 -22.12
C GLN A 384 -11.98 -1.27 -22.65
N GLU A 385 -13.13 -1.87 -22.96
CA GLU A 385 -14.32 -1.14 -23.37
C GLU A 385 -14.82 -0.18 -22.28
N LEU A 386 -14.82 -0.62 -21.00
CA LEU A 386 -15.14 0.26 -19.87
C LEU A 386 -14.11 1.40 -19.75
N GLY A 387 -12.85 1.14 -20.03
CA GLY A 387 -11.81 2.16 -20.13
C GLY A 387 -12.10 3.18 -21.23
N ARG A 388 -12.60 2.75 -22.40
CA ARG A 388 -13.02 3.64 -23.50
C ARG A 388 -14.20 4.51 -23.10
N ARG A 389 -15.22 3.96 -22.43
CA ARG A 389 -16.37 4.73 -21.92
C ARG A 389 -15.93 5.80 -20.91
N TYR A 390 -14.96 5.47 -20.05
CA TYR A 390 -14.35 6.47 -19.17
C TYR A 390 -13.74 7.62 -19.99
N ILE A 391 -12.98 7.33 -21.03
CA ILE A 391 -12.38 8.36 -21.90
C ILE A 391 -13.47 9.21 -22.58
N SER A 392 -14.58 8.59 -23.00
CA SER A 392 -15.72 9.29 -23.65
C SER A 392 -16.54 10.16 -22.67
N GLY A 393 -16.23 10.18 -21.38
CA GLY A 393 -16.87 11.08 -20.40
C GLY A 393 -17.66 10.39 -19.30
N GLU A 394 -17.83 9.06 -19.31
CA GLU A 394 -18.49 8.30 -18.24
C GLU A 394 -17.52 8.10 -17.06
N ASP A 395 -17.79 8.70 -15.90
CA ASP A 395 -16.84 8.67 -14.78
C ASP A 395 -16.84 7.35 -14.01
N ASP A 396 -17.94 6.59 -13.99
CA ASP A 396 -18.08 5.28 -13.34
C ASP A 396 -18.70 4.26 -14.32
N PRO A 397 -17.95 3.85 -15.36
CA PRO A 397 -18.49 3.01 -16.42
C PRO A 397 -18.82 1.60 -15.91
N LYS A 398 -20.02 1.11 -16.27
CA LYS A 398 -20.55 -0.18 -15.86
C LYS A 398 -21.20 -0.93 -17.01
N ILE A 399 -21.10 -2.26 -16.98
CA ILE A 399 -21.93 -3.11 -17.86
C ILE A 399 -23.29 -3.27 -17.18
N LEU A 400 -24.33 -2.78 -17.84
CA LEU A 400 -25.72 -2.96 -17.39
C LEU A 400 -26.33 -4.15 -18.15
N LYS A 401 -27.21 -4.89 -17.51
CA LYS A 401 -28.06 -5.90 -18.13
C LYS A 401 -29.30 -5.17 -18.62
N GLU A 402 -29.55 -5.24 -19.92
CA GLU A 402 -30.79 -4.78 -20.54
C GLU A 402 -31.98 -5.57 -20.05
#